data_1218c1f8a665b1ff3379d92d2f0dfe4d
#
_entry.id   1218c1f8a665b1ff3379d92d2f0dfe4d
#
_cell.length_a   1.000
_cell.length_b   1.000
_cell.length_c   1.000
_cell.angle_alpha   90.00
_cell.angle_beta   90.00
_cell.angle_gamma   90.00
#
_symmetry.space_group_name_H-M   'P 1'
#
loop_
_entity.id
_entity.type
_entity.pdbx_description
1 polymer ?
#
loop_
_entity_poly.entity_id
_entity_poly.type
_entity_poly.pdbx_seq_one_letter_code
_entity_poly.pdbx_strand_id
1 'polypeptide(L)'
;MNDVRVERIELPVDIDADFVIPIKGDSMEPDYQDGDLVFIQTSVDLNDGVIGVFNYNGEAYIKQLVIDTEQSYLHSLNPAYKDMPITPETDFRIIGEVVDLYRG
;
A
#
# COMPACT_ATOMS: atom_id res chain seq x y z
N MET A 1 -22.58 -2.41 -23.55
CA MET A 1 -21.36 -3.16 -23.52
C MET A 1 -20.54 -2.77 -22.31
N ASN A 2 -19.92 -3.72 -21.78
CA ASN A 2 -19.05 -3.50 -20.66
C ASN A 2 -17.79 -2.77 -21.09
N ASP A 3 -17.51 -1.66 -20.46
CA ASP A 3 -16.33 -0.87 -20.77
C ASP A 3 -15.15 -1.20 -19.87
N VAL A 4 -15.33 -2.12 -18.97
CA VAL A 4 -14.23 -2.57 -18.15
C VAL A 4 -13.27 -3.38 -19.01
N ARG A 5 -12.07 -2.91 -19.08
CA ARG A 5 -11.02 -3.61 -19.80
C ARG A 5 -10.09 -4.27 -18.80
N VAL A 6 -9.99 -5.57 -18.94
CA VAL A 6 -9.00 -6.30 -18.22
C VAL A 6 -7.79 -6.38 -19.12
N GLU A 7 -6.77 -5.62 -18.80
CA GLU A 7 -5.54 -5.66 -19.55
C GLU A 7 -4.62 -6.70 -18.95
N ARG A 8 -4.11 -7.55 -19.83
CA ARG A 8 -3.10 -8.49 -19.39
C ARG A 8 -1.76 -7.78 -19.41
N ILE A 9 -1.11 -7.76 -18.26
CA ILE A 9 0.23 -7.23 -18.15
C ILE A 9 1.17 -8.41 -18.07
N GLU A 10 2.10 -8.48 -19.01
CA GLU A 10 3.14 -9.51 -18.97
C GLU A 10 4.34 -8.93 -18.26
N LEU A 11 4.66 -9.52 -17.13
CA LEU A 11 5.80 -9.09 -16.33
C LEU A 11 6.95 -10.05 -16.55
N PRO A 12 8.18 -9.55 -16.48
CA PRO A 12 9.36 -10.40 -16.69
C PRO A 12 9.62 -11.38 -15.55
N VAL A 13 8.81 -11.32 -14.49
CA VAL A 13 8.96 -12.18 -13.32
C VAL A 13 7.61 -12.78 -12.96
N ASP A 14 7.66 -13.97 -12.39
CA ASP A 14 6.48 -14.66 -11.92
C ASP A 14 6.32 -14.32 -10.42
N ILE A 15 5.36 -13.48 -10.11
CA ILE A 15 5.12 -13.00 -8.76
C ILE A 15 3.76 -13.49 -8.29
N ASP A 16 3.77 -14.18 -7.16
CA ASP A 16 2.55 -14.70 -6.54
C ASP A 16 1.90 -13.60 -5.71
N ALA A 17 0.86 -13.00 -6.27
CA ALA A 17 0.15 -11.92 -5.61
C ALA A 17 -1.33 -11.97 -6.00
N ASP A 18 -2.17 -11.37 -5.17
CA ASP A 18 -3.61 -11.36 -5.42
C ASP A 18 -4.00 -10.26 -6.39
N PHE A 19 -3.32 -9.12 -6.34
CA PHE A 19 -3.56 -8.04 -7.29
C PHE A 19 -2.38 -7.08 -7.35
N VAL A 20 -2.44 -6.17 -8.31
CA VAL A 20 -1.37 -5.20 -8.59
C VAL A 20 -2.00 -3.81 -8.63
N ILE A 21 -1.34 -2.86 -8.00
CA ILE A 21 -1.79 -1.47 -8.06
C ILE A 21 -0.63 -0.54 -8.38
N PRO A 22 -0.91 0.56 -9.09
CA PRO A 22 0.14 1.54 -9.37
C PRO A 22 0.31 2.50 -8.20
N ILE A 23 1.55 2.91 -7.97
CA ILE A 23 1.86 3.97 -7.03
C ILE A 23 1.49 5.30 -7.67
N LYS A 24 0.81 6.15 -6.92
CA LYS A 24 0.51 7.53 -7.32
C LYS A 24 1.12 8.48 -6.31
N GLY A 25 1.85 9.47 -6.82
CA GLY A 25 2.48 10.47 -5.96
C GLY A 25 3.81 10.01 -5.41
N ASP A 26 4.31 10.77 -4.45
CA ASP A 26 5.69 10.65 -3.98
C ASP A 26 5.81 10.39 -2.47
N SER A 27 4.72 10.03 -1.80
CA SER A 27 4.74 9.89 -0.34
C SER A 27 5.61 8.71 0.13
N MET A 28 5.88 7.77 -0.76
CA MET A 28 6.66 6.59 -0.42
C MET A 28 8.05 6.58 -1.07
N GLU A 29 8.48 7.72 -1.61
CA GLU A 29 9.84 7.84 -2.13
C GLU A 29 10.85 7.87 -0.98
N PRO A 30 12.06 7.38 -1.23
CA PRO A 30 12.60 6.95 -2.52
C PRO A 30 12.31 5.50 -2.90
N ASP A 31 11.76 4.70 -1.98
CA ASP A 31 11.64 3.26 -2.21
C ASP A 31 10.58 2.95 -3.27
N TYR A 32 9.50 3.72 -3.30
CA TYR A 32 8.42 3.57 -4.26
C TYR A 32 8.22 4.88 -4.97
N GLN A 33 8.19 4.85 -6.31
CA GLN A 33 8.04 6.05 -7.12
C GLN A 33 6.73 6.02 -7.88
N ASP A 34 6.25 7.20 -8.23
CA ASP A 34 5.05 7.35 -9.03
C ASP A 34 5.16 6.50 -10.29
N GLY A 35 4.14 5.70 -10.57
CA GLY A 35 4.13 4.82 -11.74
C GLY A 35 4.66 3.42 -11.48
N ASP A 36 5.32 3.19 -10.35
CA ASP A 36 5.73 1.83 -9.98
C ASP A 36 4.49 0.96 -9.79
N LEU A 37 4.62 -0.33 -10.08
CA LEU A 37 3.57 -1.30 -9.79
C LEU A 37 3.94 -2.08 -8.55
N VAL A 38 3.02 -2.14 -7.60
CA VAL A 38 3.22 -2.94 -6.39
C VAL A 38 2.29 -4.13 -6.39
N PHE A 39 2.83 -5.25 -5.96
CA PHE A 39 2.12 -6.53 -5.92
C PHE A 39 1.63 -6.74 -4.50
N ILE A 40 0.34 -7.02 -4.39
CA ILE A 40 -0.35 -7.04 -3.10
C ILE A 40 -0.84 -8.45 -2.82
N GLN A 41 -0.54 -8.93 -1.64
CA GLN A 41 -1.13 -10.14 -1.11
C GLN A 41 -2.18 -9.75 -0.06
N THR A 42 -3.41 -10.17 -0.28
CA THR A 42 -4.51 -9.84 0.61
C THR A 42 -4.23 -10.34 2.02
N SER A 43 -4.47 -9.50 3.00
CA SER A 43 -4.29 -9.84 4.39
C SER A 43 -5.22 -8.99 5.25
N VAL A 44 -5.61 -9.51 6.39
CA VAL A 44 -6.39 -8.76 7.38
C VAL A 44 -5.56 -8.37 8.59
N ASP A 45 -4.30 -8.80 8.62
CA ASP A 45 -3.42 -8.57 9.75
C ASP A 45 -1.98 -8.43 9.24
N LEU A 46 -1.28 -7.40 9.70
CA LEU A 46 0.10 -7.16 9.33
C LEU A 46 0.91 -6.82 10.57
N ASN A 47 2.19 -7.14 10.50
CA ASN A 47 3.13 -6.84 11.58
C ASN A 47 3.63 -5.40 11.50
N ASP A 48 4.19 -4.95 12.60
CA ASP A 48 4.85 -3.65 12.67
C ASP A 48 5.94 -3.54 11.61
N GLY A 49 6.00 -2.40 10.95
CA GLY A 49 7.03 -2.10 9.95
C GLY A 49 6.72 -2.56 8.54
N VAL A 50 5.62 -3.26 8.32
CA VAL A 50 5.29 -3.80 7.01
C VAL A 50 4.70 -2.69 6.12
N ILE A 51 5.09 -2.71 4.85
CA ILE A 51 4.48 -1.84 3.83
C ILE A 51 3.23 -2.54 3.34
N GLY A 52 2.11 -1.84 3.37
CA GLY A 52 0.83 -2.42 2.98
C GLY A 52 -0.10 -1.42 2.33
N VAL A 53 -1.25 -1.93 1.97
CA VAL A 53 -2.37 -1.13 1.45
C VAL A 53 -3.44 -1.09 2.53
N PHE A 54 -3.90 0.11 2.83
CA PHE A 54 -4.83 0.33 3.93
C PHE A 54 -5.98 1.21 3.45
N ASN A 55 -7.17 0.93 3.98
CA ASN A 55 -8.28 1.86 3.86
C ASN A 55 -8.27 2.71 5.13
N TYR A 56 -8.19 4.02 4.95
CA TYR A 56 -8.09 4.98 6.04
C TYR A 56 -9.11 6.08 5.78
N ASN A 57 -10.16 6.10 6.59
CA ASN A 57 -11.25 7.07 6.48
C ASN A 57 -11.83 7.15 5.06
N GLY A 58 -12.00 5.99 4.43
CA GLY A 58 -12.64 5.90 3.12
C GLY A 58 -11.71 6.00 1.93
N GLU A 59 -10.41 6.18 2.14
CA GLU A 59 -9.45 6.28 1.05
C GLU A 59 -8.37 5.21 1.19
N ALA A 60 -7.86 4.74 0.07
CA ALA A 60 -6.83 3.71 0.03
C ALA A 60 -5.45 4.36 -0.02
N TYR A 61 -4.54 3.86 0.82
CA TYR A 61 -3.17 4.36 0.90
C TYR A 61 -2.18 3.22 0.92
N ILE A 62 -1.02 3.44 0.31
CA ILE A 62 0.14 2.57 0.49
C ILE A 62 1.06 3.29 1.47
N LYS A 63 1.30 2.66 2.61
CA LYS A 63 2.08 3.25 3.69
C LYS A 63 2.79 2.14 4.46
N GLN A 64 3.64 2.54 5.38
CA GLN A 64 4.23 1.63 6.35
C GLN A 64 3.38 1.63 7.62
N LEU A 65 3.01 0.45 8.07
CA LEU A 65 2.28 0.32 9.33
C LEU A 65 3.28 0.37 10.48
N VAL A 66 3.05 1.27 11.43
CA VAL A 66 3.85 1.36 12.64
C VAL A 66 2.94 1.07 13.83
N ILE A 67 3.28 0.04 14.58
CA ILE A 67 2.54 -0.37 15.78
C ILE A 67 3.43 -0.08 16.99
N ASP A 68 3.04 0.91 17.75
CA ASP A 68 3.75 1.31 18.95
C ASP A 68 2.88 1.03 20.17
N THR A 69 3.50 0.93 21.35
CA THR A 69 2.78 0.64 22.60
C THR A 69 1.77 1.73 22.94
N GLU A 70 2.04 2.96 22.55
CA GLU A 70 1.18 4.09 22.87
C GLU A 70 0.29 4.51 21.73
N GLN A 71 0.74 4.31 20.48
CA GLN A 71 0.00 4.77 19.31
C GLN A 71 0.42 4.00 18.08
N SER A 72 -0.57 3.64 17.25
CA SER A 72 -0.30 3.09 15.93
C SER A 72 -0.57 4.17 14.90
N TYR A 73 0.13 4.11 13.79
CA TYR A 73 -0.05 5.09 12.73
C TYR A 73 0.46 4.54 11.40
N LEU A 74 0.05 5.20 10.33
CA LEU A 74 0.58 4.95 8.98
C LEU A 74 1.67 5.97 8.70
N HIS A 75 2.80 5.48 8.25
CA HIS A 75 4.00 6.27 8.04
C HIS A 75 4.34 6.34 6.56
N SER A 76 4.57 7.55 6.06
CA SER A 76 5.09 7.77 4.72
C SER A 76 6.62 7.70 4.77
N LEU A 77 7.22 7.00 3.81
CA LEU A 77 8.68 6.91 3.77
C LEU A 77 9.32 8.26 3.40
N ASN A 78 8.60 9.09 2.65
CA ASN A 78 9.04 10.44 2.35
C ASN A 78 8.79 11.34 3.58
N PRO A 79 9.86 11.91 4.17
CA PRO A 79 9.73 12.68 5.41
C PRO A 79 8.97 14.00 5.24
N ALA A 80 8.66 14.41 4.02
CA ALA A 80 7.83 15.60 3.78
C ALA A 80 6.36 15.36 4.19
N TYR A 81 5.95 14.12 4.39
CA TYR A 81 4.58 13.76 4.72
C TYR A 81 4.47 13.41 6.21
N LYS A 82 3.38 13.86 6.82
CA LYS A 82 3.12 13.60 8.23
C LYS A 82 2.57 12.19 8.44
N ASP A 83 2.83 11.63 9.61
CA ASP A 83 2.24 10.38 10.02
C ASP A 83 0.71 10.52 10.15
N MET A 84 0.02 9.43 9.86
CA MET A 84 -1.43 9.38 9.91
C MET A 84 -1.84 8.51 11.10
N PRO A 85 -2.30 9.11 12.20
CA PRO A 85 -2.58 8.34 13.41
C PRO A 85 -3.79 7.43 13.23
N ILE A 86 -3.72 6.25 13.84
CA ILE A 86 -4.83 5.29 13.87
C ILE A 86 -5.38 5.32 15.29
N THR A 87 -6.61 5.79 15.43
CA THR A 87 -7.27 5.94 16.73
C THR A 87 -8.57 5.12 16.73
N PRO A 88 -9.24 4.98 17.87
CA PRO A 88 -10.53 4.29 17.89
C PRO A 88 -11.60 4.94 17.00
N GLU A 89 -11.44 6.23 16.66
CA GLU A 89 -12.37 6.92 15.77
C GLU A 89 -12.00 6.78 14.29
N THR A 90 -10.84 6.24 14.00
CA THR A 90 -10.39 6.07 12.61
C THR A 90 -11.08 4.88 11.97
N ASP A 91 -11.71 5.10 10.81
CA ASP A 91 -12.19 3.98 10.00
C ASP A 91 -10.98 3.40 9.27
N PHE A 92 -10.46 2.30 9.80
CA PHE A 92 -9.20 1.73 9.36
C PHE A 92 -9.34 0.25 9.07
N ARG A 93 -8.86 -0.16 7.89
CA ARG A 93 -8.80 -1.57 7.53
C ARG A 93 -7.53 -1.89 6.77
N ILE A 94 -6.98 -3.04 7.05
CA ILE A 94 -5.84 -3.59 6.32
C ILE A 94 -6.39 -4.31 5.09
N ILE A 95 -5.88 -3.95 3.92
CA ILE A 95 -6.29 -4.58 2.67
C ILE A 95 -5.28 -5.66 2.30
N GLY A 96 -3.99 -5.37 2.40
CA GLY A 96 -2.98 -6.35 2.08
C GLY A 96 -1.58 -5.85 2.29
N GLU A 97 -0.64 -6.74 2.03
CA GLU A 97 0.79 -6.50 2.16
C GLU A 97 1.41 -6.29 0.78
N VAL A 98 2.31 -5.33 0.67
CA VAL A 98 3.13 -5.17 -0.53
C VAL A 98 4.21 -6.24 -0.47
N VAL A 99 4.18 -7.17 -1.44
CA VAL A 99 5.12 -8.29 -1.45
C VAL A 99 6.18 -8.14 -2.52
N ASP A 100 5.98 -7.27 -3.50
CA ASP A 100 6.98 -7.04 -4.53
C ASP A 100 6.70 -5.73 -5.26
N LEU A 101 7.68 -5.30 -6.06
CA LEU A 101 7.67 -4.04 -6.79
C LEU A 101 8.18 -4.28 -8.20
N TYR A 102 7.51 -3.69 -9.18
CA TYR A 102 7.98 -3.70 -10.55
C TYR A 102 8.08 -2.25 -11.05
N ARG A 103 9.24 -1.93 -11.57
CA ARG A 103 9.52 -0.62 -12.15
C ARG A 103 9.91 -0.83 -13.60
N GLY A 104 9.02 -0.42 -14.46
CA GLY A 104 9.19 -0.60 -15.90
C GLY A 104 10.13 0.37 -16.55
#